data_5c5bd219a222ff23a5b51686895c497c
#
_entry.id   5c5bd219a222ff23a5b51686895c497c
#
_cell.length_a   1.000
_cell.length_b   1.000
_cell.length_c   1.000
_cell.angle_alpha   90.00
_cell.angle_beta   90.00
_cell.angle_gamma   90.00
#
_symmetry.space_group_name_H-M   'P 1'
#
loop_
_entity.id
_entity.type
_entity.pdbx_description
1 polymer ?
#
loop_
_entity_poly.entity_id
_entity_poly.type
_entity_poly.pdbx_seq_one_letter_code
_entity_poly.pdbx_strand_id
1 'polypeptide(L)'
;KAAVSSDFCVASRLNIYDGFPYPYGFGVSENGGVEPELSEAVKLVGILHKDLGLPLLDITIGNPYFNPHVNRPADIQPYESPEDPLVGVARMLACTKTIQDAYPDLVLIGSGLSYLRQFAPQLAAGGIENGYFKLAGFGRLSFADPDFPREVLAGRELDPGKCCITCGKCTQLMRFGSMAGCVIRDPVYTRLYQENVNSKEKRV
;
A
#
# COMPACT_ATOMS: atom_id res chain seq x y z
N LYS A 1 13.55 -20.95 0.49
CA LYS A 1 14.10 -21.43 1.78
C LYS A 1 15.38 -22.28 1.63
N ALA A 2 15.52 -23.08 0.57
CA ALA A 2 16.75 -23.89 0.38
C ALA A 2 18.03 -23.05 0.21
N ALA A 3 17.93 -21.77 -0.13
CA ALA A 3 19.06 -20.88 -0.37
C ALA A 3 19.46 -20.03 0.86
N VAL A 4 18.73 -20.15 1.98
CA VAL A 4 18.95 -19.35 3.21
C VAL A 4 18.92 -20.25 4.45
N SER A 5 19.54 -19.78 5.55
CA SER A 5 19.51 -20.50 6.84
C SER A 5 18.11 -20.58 7.44
N SER A 6 17.90 -21.48 8.39
CA SER A 6 16.60 -21.71 9.06
C SER A 6 16.10 -20.47 9.82
N ASP A 7 17.00 -19.61 10.25
CA ASP A 7 16.73 -18.40 11.05
C ASP A 7 16.39 -17.20 10.16
N PHE A 8 16.52 -17.34 8.82
CA PHE A 8 16.19 -16.27 7.89
C PHE A 8 14.67 -16.22 7.61
N CYS A 9 14.07 -15.07 7.90
CA CYS A 9 12.65 -14.83 7.59
C CYS A 9 12.49 -14.51 6.12
N VAL A 10 11.86 -15.41 5.35
CA VAL A 10 11.43 -15.16 3.99
C VAL A 10 10.01 -14.60 4.02
N ALA A 11 9.82 -13.41 3.50
CA ALA A 11 8.55 -12.72 3.41
C ALA A 11 8.20 -12.39 1.95
N SER A 12 6.94 -12.11 1.67
CA SER A 12 6.50 -11.66 0.36
C SER A 12 5.48 -10.54 0.48
N ARG A 13 5.39 -9.71 -0.57
CA ARG A 13 4.26 -8.83 -0.80
C ARG A 13 3.32 -9.48 -1.81
N LEU A 14 2.03 -9.52 -1.48
CA LEU A 14 1.01 -10.17 -2.27
C LEU A 14 -0.14 -9.20 -2.57
N ASN A 15 -0.48 -9.06 -3.85
CA ASN A 15 -1.73 -8.44 -4.26
C ASN A 15 -2.84 -9.51 -4.24
N ILE A 16 -3.94 -9.24 -3.56
CA ILE A 16 -5.04 -10.18 -3.36
C ILE A 16 -6.32 -9.81 -4.11
N TYR A 17 -6.33 -8.64 -4.76
CA TYR A 17 -7.47 -8.12 -5.51
C TYR A 17 -7.01 -7.07 -6.51
N ASP A 18 -7.30 -7.25 -7.80
CA ASP A 18 -6.81 -6.35 -8.86
C ASP A 18 -7.71 -5.14 -9.13
N GLY A 19 -8.99 -5.22 -8.87
CA GLY A 19 -9.95 -4.15 -9.11
C GLY A 19 -10.31 -3.95 -10.58
N PHE A 20 -10.24 -5.00 -11.43
CA PHE A 20 -10.81 -5.00 -12.78
C PHE A 20 -11.47 -6.33 -13.13
N PRO A 21 -12.37 -6.34 -14.15
CA PRO A 21 -13.32 -7.42 -14.34
C PRO A 21 -12.68 -8.78 -14.67
N TYR A 22 -13.35 -9.86 -14.25
CA TYR A 22 -13.11 -11.22 -14.74
C TYR A 22 -13.21 -11.28 -16.29
N PRO A 23 -12.40 -12.07 -17.00
CA PRO A 23 -11.44 -13.04 -16.46
C PRO A 23 -10.02 -12.46 -16.24
N TYR A 24 -9.84 -11.18 -16.35
CA TYR A 24 -8.51 -10.55 -16.30
C TYR A 24 -8.10 -10.10 -14.90
N GLY A 25 -9.07 -9.86 -14.01
CA GLY A 25 -8.83 -9.45 -12.62
C GLY A 25 -8.71 -10.66 -11.70
N PHE A 26 -7.69 -10.63 -10.81
CA PHE A 26 -7.56 -11.56 -9.70
C PHE A 26 -8.38 -11.09 -8.49
N GLY A 27 -8.99 -12.00 -7.76
CA GLY A 27 -9.79 -11.67 -6.57
C GLY A 27 -11.11 -10.97 -6.87
N VAL A 28 -11.70 -11.19 -8.04
CA VAL A 28 -12.99 -10.64 -8.48
C VAL A 28 -13.97 -11.74 -8.85
N SER A 29 -15.26 -11.44 -8.78
CA SER A 29 -16.33 -12.40 -9.08
C SER A 29 -16.36 -12.77 -10.57
N GLU A 30 -16.55 -14.05 -10.87
CA GLU A 30 -16.79 -14.56 -12.23
C GLU A 30 -18.15 -14.09 -12.80
N ASN A 31 -19.08 -13.70 -11.94
CA ASN A 31 -20.42 -13.22 -12.33
C ASN A 31 -20.44 -11.77 -12.82
N GLY A 32 -19.28 -11.16 -12.99
CA GLY A 32 -19.11 -9.77 -13.38
C GLY A 32 -18.98 -8.82 -12.18
N GLY A 33 -18.75 -7.53 -12.50
CA GLY A 33 -18.44 -6.53 -11.49
C GLY A 33 -16.96 -6.44 -11.15
N VAL A 34 -16.63 -5.52 -10.25
CA VAL A 34 -15.25 -5.26 -9.77
C VAL A 34 -15.16 -5.34 -8.25
N GLU A 35 -16.19 -5.86 -7.59
CA GLU A 35 -16.17 -6.06 -6.14
C GLU A 35 -15.22 -7.20 -5.75
N PRO A 36 -14.53 -7.09 -4.59
CA PRO A 36 -13.64 -8.13 -4.12
C PRO A 36 -14.37 -9.45 -3.88
N GLU A 37 -13.87 -10.53 -4.48
CA GLU A 37 -14.20 -11.92 -4.20
C GLU A 37 -12.89 -12.66 -3.89
N LEU A 38 -12.62 -12.93 -2.61
CA LEU A 38 -11.29 -13.32 -2.13
C LEU A 38 -11.09 -14.80 -1.92
N SER A 39 -12.02 -15.68 -2.34
CA SER A 39 -11.91 -17.12 -2.10
C SER A 39 -10.64 -17.74 -2.72
N GLU A 40 -10.27 -17.28 -3.92
CA GLU A 40 -9.04 -17.70 -4.59
C GLU A 40 -7.79 -17.14 -3.90
N ALA A 41 -7.83 -15.88 -3.47
CA ALA A 41 -6.75 -15.27 -2.72
C ALA A 41 -6.53 -15.96 -1.38
N VAL A 42 -7.60 -16.31 -0.67
CA VAL A 42 -7.52 -17.09 0.58
C VAL A 42 -6.85 -18.44 0.33
N LYS A 43 -7.22 -19.17 -0.74
CA LYS A 43 -6.57 -20.45 -1.10
C LYS A 43 -5.08 -20.26 -1.40
N LEU A 44 -4.71 -19.23 -2.17
CA LEU A 44 -3.31 -18.92 -2.48
C LEU A 44 -2.51 -18.63 -1.21
N VAL A 45 -3.05 -17.83 -0.30
CA VAL A 45 -2.41 -17.53 0.99
C VAL A 45 -2.24 -18.80 1.83
N GLY A 46 -3.23 -19.71 1.77
CA GLY A 46 -3.13 -21.03 2.41
C GLY A 46 -1.93 -21.84 1.92
N ILE A 47 -1.74 -21.92 0.61
CA ILE A 47 -0.56 -22.58 0.01
C ILE A 47 0.74 -21.90 0.47
N LEU A 48 0.80 -20.57 0.41
CA LEU A 48 2.00 -19.83 0.82
C LEU A 48 2.32 -20.02 2.30
N HIS A 49 1.32 -19.92 3.16
CA HIS A 49 1.49 -19.98 4.61
C HIS A 49 1.61 -21.41 5.15
N LYS A 50 0.63 -22.28 4.84
CA LYS A 50 0.56 -23.62 5.43
C LYS A 50 1.47 -24.62 4.73
N ASP A 51 1.48 -24.64 3.39
CA ASP A 51 2.22 -25.66 2.65
C ASP A 51 3.69 -25.26 2.46
N LEU A 52 3.95 -23.97 2.15
CA LEU A 52 5.30 -23.46 1.95
C LEU A 52 5.91 -22.82 3.21
N GLY A 53 5.14 -22.68 4.29
CA GLY A 53 5.58 -22.18 5.59
C GLY A 53 6.06 -20.73 5.54
N LEU A 54 5.39 -19.85 4.78
CA LEU A 54 5.70 -18.41 4.77
C LEU A 54 5.13 -17.76 6.04
N PRO A 55 5.99 -17.14 6.89
CA PRO A 55 5.52 -16.64 8.19
C PRO A 55 4.93 -15.24 8.13
N LEU A 56 5.23 -14.48 7.06
CA LEU A 56 4.90 -13.06 6.96
C LEU A 56 4.54 -12.66 5.53
N LEU A 57 3.41 -11.93 5.37
CA LEU A 57 2.96 -11.36 4.10
C LEU A 57 2.60 -9.87 4.27
N ASP A 58 3.04 -9.03 3.32
CA ASP A 58 2.53 -7.66 3.14
C ASP A 58 1.39 -7.69 2.12
N ILE A 59 0.17 -7.44 2.59
CA ILE A 59 -1.03 -7.48 1.74
C ILE A 59 -1.25 -6.13 1.06
N THR A 60 -1.57 -6.19 -0.23
CA THR A 60 -1.99 -5.04 -1.04
C THR A 60 -3.17 -5.39 -1.91
N ILE A 61 -3.87 -4.38 -2.42
CA ILE A 61 -4.96 -4.50 -3.39
C ILE A 61 -4.76 -3.53 -4.54
N GLY A 62 -5.45 -3.80 -5.65
CA GLY A 62 -5.55 -2.94 -6.81
C GLY A 62 -4.34 -2.94 -7.72
N ASN A 63 -4.61 -2.63 -9.00
CA ASN A 63 -3.60 -2.48 -10.01
C ASN A 63 -3.27 -1.00 -10.25
N PRO A 64 -2.03 -0.53 -9.98
CA PRO A 64 -1.68 0.90 -10.08
C PRO A 64 -1.67 1.44 -11.51
N TYR A 65 -1.81 0.59 -12.51
CA TYR A 65 -1.82 0.98 -13.93
C TYR A 65 -3.23 1.06 -14.53
N PHE A 66 -4.20 0.40 -13.91
CA PHE A 66 -5.59 0.36 -14.38
C PHE A 66 -6.50 1.23 -13.49
N ASN A 67 -6.66 0.88 -12.23
CA ASN A 67 -7.48 1.60 -11.25
C ASN A 67 -6.62 2.11 -10.09
N PRO A 68 -5.75 3.12 -10.29
CA PRO A 68 -4.81 3.57 -9.27
C PRO A 68 -5.46 4.07 -7.98
N HIS A 69 -6.72 4.53 -7.99
CA HIS A 69 -7.47 4.91 -6.79
C HIS A 69 -7.69 3.72 -5.85
N VAL A 70 -7.91 2.50 -6.36
CA VAL A 70 -8.08 1.28 -5.55
C VAL A 70 -6.80 0.96 -4.76
N ASN A 71 -5.64 1.04 -5.41
CA ASN A 71 -4.34 0.74 -4.79
C ASN A 71 -3.81 1.92 -3.95
N ARG A 72 -4.10 3.14 -4.35
CA ARG A 72 -3.55 4.38 -3.79
C ARG A 72 -4.63 5.44 -3.64
N PRO A 73 -5.49 5.32 -2.63
CA PRO A 73 -6.43 6.39 -2.32
C PRO A 73 -5.71 7.73 -2.20
N ALA A 74 -6.23 8.77 -2.84
CA ALA A 74 -5.62 10.09 -2.85
C ALA A 74 -6.67 11.16 -3.21
N ASP A 75 -6.52 12.36 -2.63
CA ASP A 75 -7.36 13.52 -2.96
C ASP A 75 -7.01 14.09 -4.34
N ILE A 76 -5.75 13.94 -4.77
CA ILE A 76 -5.23 14.45 -6.03
C ILE A 76 -4.89 13.26 -6.93
N GLN A 77 -5.69 13.07 -7.96
CA GLN A 77 -5.51 12.03 -8.98
C GLN A 77 -5.35 12.70 -10.35
N PRO A 78 -4.67 12.06 -11.32
CA PRO A 78 -4.61 12.54 -12.71
C PRO A 78 -5.95 12.39 -13.46
N TYR A 79 -6.97 11.87 -12.83
CA TYR A 79 -8.33 11.67 -13.31
C TYR A 79 -9.31 11.81 -12.13
N GLU A 80 -10.58 12.03 -12.44
CA GLU A 80 -11.63 12.03 -11.41
C GLU A 80 -11.85 10.61 -10.88
N SER A 81 -11.63 10.42 -9.58
CA SER A 81 -11.85 9.11 -8.94
C SER A 81 -13.36 8.84 -8.87
N PRO A 82 -13.83 7.63 -9.25
CA PRO A 82 -15.25 7.27 -9.16
C PRO A 82 -15.74 7.06 -7.72
N GLU A 83 -14.82 7.11 -6.74
CA GLU A 83 -15.14 6.86 -5.33
C GLU A 83 -14.38 7.80 -4.40
N ASP A 84 -14.94 8.02 -3.21
CA ASP A 84 -14.24 8.70 -2.12
C ASP A 84 -13.00 7.89 -1.70
N PRO A 85 -11.84 8.53 -1.48
CA PRO A 85 -10.62 7.84 -1.07
C PRO A 85 -10.74 7.01 0.21
N LEU A 86 -11.62 7.40 1.15
CA LEU A 86 -11.86 6.61 2.37
C LEU A 86 -12.55 5.27 2.09
N VAL A 87 -13.35 5.19 1.03
CA VAL A 87 -13.92 3.90 0.56
C VAL A 87 -12.79 2.97 0.13
N GLY A 88 -11.80 3.47 -0.59
CA GLY A 88 -10.61 2.70 -0.98
C GLY A 88 -9.80 2.23 0.23
N VAL A 89 -9.61 3.09 1.25
CA VAL A 89 -8.95 2.71 2.52
C VAL A 89 -9.74 1.62 3.23
N ALA A 90 -11.05 1.79 3.38
CA ALA A 90 -11.92 0.82 4.03
C ALA A 90 -11.90 -0.54 3.33
N ARG A 91 -11.95 -0.55 1.98
CA ARG A 91 -11.84 -1.76 1.16
C ARG A 91 -10.51 -2.49 1.40
N MET A 92 -9.40 -1.75 1.43
CA MET A 92 -8.07 -2.34 1.69
C MET A 92 -8.01 -3.00 3.07
N LEU A 93 -8.55 -2.34 4.10
CA LEU A 93 -8.62 -2.90 5.45
C LEU A 93 -9.51 -4.14 5.49
N ALA A 94 -10.69 -4.10 4.88
CA ALA A 94 -11.63 -5.22 4.83
C ALA A 94 -11.01 -6.44 4.12
N CYS A 95 -10.38 -6.25 2.97
CA CYS A 95 -9.69 -7.32 2.25
C CYS A 95 -8.55 -7.92 3.08
N THR A 96 -7.76 -7.10 3.76
CA THR A 96 -6.68 -7.58 4.65
C THR A 96 -7.26 -8.38 5.81
N LYS A 97 -8.35 -7.89 6.42
CA LYS A 97 -9.03 -8.60 7.51
C LYS A 97 -9.55 -9.96 7.10
N THR A 98 -10.12 -10.08 5.91
CA THR A 98 -10.58 -11.39 5.37
C THR A 98 -9.45 -12.42 5.37
N ILE A 99 -8.25 -12.03 4.98
CA ILE A 99 -7.07 -12.93 5.01
C ILE A 99 -6.64 -13.20 6.46
N GLN A 100 -6.62 -12.18 7.33
CA GLN A 100 -6.21 -12.37 8.72
C GLN A 100 -7.16 -13.26 9.50
N ASP A 101 -8.46 -13.17 9.24
CA ASP A 101 -9.48 -14.03 9.86
C ASP A 101 -9.34 -15.51 9.40
N ALA A 102 -9.00 -15.72 8.12
CA ALA A 102 -8.74 -17.05 7.59
C ALA A 102 -7.45 -17.69 8.13
N TYR A 103 -6.45 -16.88 8.46
CA TYR A 103 -5.14 -17.33 8.95
C TYR A 103 -4.68 -16.50 10.16
N PRO A 104 -5.24 -16.74 11.36
CA PRO A 104 -4.96 -15.93 12.55
C PRO A 104 -3.51 -16.02 13.04
N ASP A 105 -2.80 -17.08 12.72
CA ASP A 105 -1.39 -17.32 13.06
C ASP A 105 -0.40 -16.65 12.09
N LEU A 106 -0.81 -16.35 10.85
CA LEU A 106 0.00 -15.62 9.89
C LEU A 106 0.25 -14.17 10.36
N VAL A 107 1.48 -13.70 10.20
CA VAL A 107 1.79 -12.29 10.42
C VAL A 107 1.49 -11.50 9.15
N LEU A 108 0.41 -10.72 9.17
CA LEU A 108 0.08 -9.80 8.08
C LEU A 108 0.55 -8.39 8.38
N ILE A 109 1.10 -7.74 7.34
CA ILE A 109 1.35 -6.30 7.30
C ILE A 109 0.18 -5.64 6.57
N GLY A 110 -0.57 -4.77 7.27
CA GLY A 110 -1.59 -3.93 6.67
C GLY A 110 -0.99 -2.70 6.02
N SER A 111 -1.35 -2.42 4.78
CA SER A 111 -0.82 -1.32 3.97
C SER A 111 -1.88 -0.27 3.65
N GLY A 112 -1.50 0.82 2.96
CA GLY A 112 -2.42 1.87 2.50
C GLY A 112 -2.73 2.96 3.53
N LEU A 113 -2.17 2.90 4.72
CA LEU A 113 -2.48 3.76 5.86
C LEU A 113 -2.06 5.23 5.67
N SER A 114 -1.09 5.51 4.79
CA SER A 114 -0.52 6.85 4.59
C SER A 114 -1.53 7.91 4.14
N TYR A 115 -2.71 7.52 3.63
CA TYR A 115 -3.78 8.45 3.24
C TYR A 115 -4.28 9.26 4.44
N LEU A 116 -4.34 8.66 5.64
CA LEU A 116 -4.80 9.31 6.87
C LEU A 116 -3.80 10.32 7.44
N ARG A 117 -2.66 10.54 6.77
CA ARG A 117 -1.64 11.57 7.16
C ARG A 117 -1.22 11.40 8.61
N GLN A 118 -1.37 12.45 9.45
CA GLN A 118 -1.02 12.42 10.87
C GLN A 118 -1.85 11.42 11.70
N PHE A 119 -3.03 11.02 11.23
CA PHE A 119 -3.89 10.03 11.89
C PHE A 119 -3.58 8.58 11.49
N ALA A 120 -2.60 8.37 10.63
CA ALA A 120 -2.23 7.03 10.18
C ALA A 120 -1.76 6.10 11.32
N PRO A 121 -1.03 6.56 12.36
CA PRO A 121 -0.68 5.72 13.50
C PRO A 121 -1.89 5.26 14.31
N GLN A 122 -2.91 6.12 14.50
CA GLN A 122 -4.14 5.77 15.20
C GLN A 122 -4.95 4.73 14.43
N LEU A 123 -5.06 4.89 13.09
CA LEU A 123 -5.68 3.87 12.24
C LEU A 123 -4.91 2.55 12.33
N ALA A 124 -3.58 2.59 12.33
CA ALA A 124 -2.73 1.41 12.47
C ALA A 124 -2.96 0.69 13.81
N ALA A 125 -2.97 1.44 14.91
CA ALA A 125 -3.24 0.90 16.25
C ALA A 125 -4.62 0.26 16.33
N GLY A 126 -5.66 0.96 15.86
CA GLY A 126 -7.02 0.41 15.81
C GLY A 126 -7.12 -0.84 14.93
N GLY A 127 -6.41 -0.88 13.79
CA GLY A 127 -6.35 -2.05 12.93
C GLY A 127 -5.72 -3.27 13.61
N ILE A 128 -4.63 -3.08 14.35
CA ILE A 128 -3.97 -4.14 15.11
C ILE A 128 -4.87 -4.62 16.27
N GLU A 129 -5.41 -3.68 17.03
CA GLU A 129 -6.27 -3.98 18.18
C GLU A 129 -7.54 -4.76 17.79
N ASN A 130 -8.11 -4.44 16.62
CA ASN A 130 -9.30 -5.12 16.09
C ASN A 130 -8.98 -6.31 15.17
N GLY A 131 -7.73 -6.76 15.11
CA GLY A 131 -7.32 -7.97 14.40
C GLY A 131 -7.42 -7.89 12.88
N TYR A 132 -7.24 -6.71 12.29
CA TYR A 132 -7.18 -6.55 10.83
C TYR A 132 -5.83 -7.01 10.27
N PHE A 133 -4.77 -6.80 11.02
CA PHE A 133 -3.40 -7.21 10.71
C PHE A 133 -2.57 -7.18 12.00
N LYS A 134 -1.35 -7.72 11.96
CA LYS A 134 -0.44 -7.74 13.12
C LYS A 134 0.64 -6.69 13.07
N LEU A 135 0.98 -6.20 11.87
CA LEU A 135 1.97 -5.16 11.65
C LEU A 135 1.43 -4.08 10.71
N ALA A 136 1.83 -2.84 10.90
CA ALA A 136 1.44 -1.73 10.04
C ALA A 136 2.57 -1.35 9.07
N GLY A 137 2.25 -1.28 7.77
CA GLY A 137 3.16 -0.92 6.69
C GLY A 137 2.95 0.51 6.20
N PHE A 138 4.03 1.29 6.14
CA PHE A 138 4.00 2.68 5.67
C PHE A 138 4.99 2.87 4.52
N GLY A 139 4.49 3.00 3.30
CA GLY A 139 5.32 3.26 2.12
C GLY A 139 5.60 4.75 1.92
N ARG A 140 4.60 5.50 1.45
CA ARG A 140 4.77 6.91 1.07
C ARG A 140 5.04 7.87 2.22
N LEU A 141 4.57 7.53 3.43
CA LEU A 141 4.90 8.31 4.62
C LEU A 141 6.40 8.27 4.91
N SER A 142 7.06 7.13 4.73
CA SER A 142 8.51 6.98 4.90
C SER A 142 9.33 7.85 3.95
N PHE A 143 8.79 8.19 2.76
CA PHE A 143 9.42 9.17 1.87
C PHE A 143 9.24 10.60 2.35
N ALA A 144 8.08 10.91 2.94
CA ALA A 144 7.75 12.27 3.36
C ALA A 144 8.42 12.64 4.69
N ASP A 145 8.43 11.71 5.62
CA ASP A 145 9.02 11.83 6.96
C ASP A 145 9.70 10.49 7.33
N PRO A 146 10.99 10.32 7.04
CA PRO A 146 11.72 9.10 7.39
C PRO A 146 11.83 8.86 8.91
N ASP A 147 11.70 9.91 9.70
CA ASP A 147 11.80 9.85 11.17
C ASP A 147 10.47 9.58 11.88
N PHE A 148 9.34 9.50 11.15
CA PHE A 148 8.04 9.26 11.75
C PHE A 148 7.97 8.06 12.73
N PRO A 149 8.71 6.95 12.54
CA PRO A 149 8.65 5.85 13.50
C PRO A 149 9.16 6.24 14.89
N ARG A 150 10.12 7.17 14.96
CA ARG A 150 10.66 7.70 16.23
C ARG A 150 9.62 8.50 16.98
N GLU A 151 8.77 9.26 16.28
CA GLU A 151 7.66 9.99 16.87
C GLU A 151 6.61 9.01 17.44
N VAL A 152 6.23 8.00 16.65
CA VAL A 152 5.27 6.97 17.06
C VAL A 152 5.77 6.20 18.28
N LEU A 153 7.03 5.74 18.29
CA LEU A 153 7.63 5.01 19.42
C LEU A 153 7.72 5.87 20.68
N ALA A 154 7.83 7.19 20.55
CA ALA A 154 7.85 8.12 21.67
C ALA A 154 6.44 8.53 22.14
N GLY A 155 5.36 7.99 21.52
CA GLY A 155 3.98 8.34 21.83
C GLY A 155 3.59 9.76 21.41
N ARG A 156 4.33 10.37 20.47
CA ARG A 156 4.04 11.72 19.98
C ARG A 156 3.16 11.69 18.73
N GLU A 157 2.40 12.76 18.55
CA GLU A 157 1.64 12.98 17.34
C GLU A 157 2.57 13.30 16.16
N LEU A 158 2.17 12.88 14.96
CA LEU A 158 2.89 13.24 13.75
C LEU A 158 2.58 14.69 13.34
N ASP A 159 3.62 15.40 12.91
CA ASP A 159 3.49 16.74 12.34
C ASP A 159 2.77 16.67 10.98
N PRO A 160 1.56 17.27 10.81
CA PRO A 160 0.85 17.30 9.53
C PRO A 160 1.69 17.91 8.41
N GLY A 161 2.57 18.87 8.75
CA GLY A 161 3.49 19.53 7.82
C GLY A 161 4.54 18.60 7.23
N LYS A 162 4.84 17.46 7.87
CA LYS A 162 5.79 16.43 7.39
C LYS A 162 5.12 15.25 6.73
N CYS A 163 3.83 15.01 6.98
CA CYS A 163 3.12 13.86 6.45
C CYS A 163 3.02 13.86 4.92
N CYS A 164 2.90 12.65 4.36
CA CYS A 164 2.59 12.44 2.95
C CYS A 164 1.19 12.99 2.64
N ILE A 165 1.07 13.81 1.60
CA ILE A 165 -0.20 14.35 1.10
C ILE A 165 -0.78 13.55 -0.08
N THR A 166 -0.27 12.38 -0.33
CA THR A 166 -0.70 11.44 -1.39
C THR A 166 -0.74 11.98 -2.82
N CYS A 167 0.01 13.04 -3.12
CA CYS A 167 0.02 13.75 -4.42
C CYS A 167 0.59 12.95 -5.61
N GLY A 168 1.17 11.77 -5.40
CA GLY A 168 1.69 10.90 -6.47
C GLY A 168 2.99 11.34 -7.15
N LYS A 169 3.58 12.50 -6.84
CA LYS A 169 4.79 13.02 -7.51
C LYS A 169 6.03 12.12 -7.35
N CYS A 170 6.16 11.39 -6.24
CA CYS A 170 7.20 10.38 -6.07
C CYS A 170 7.09 9.24 -7.10
N THR A 171 5.86 8.83 -7.46
CA THR A 171 5.60 7.86 -8.54
C THR A 171 5.93 8.44 -9.91
N GLN A 172 5.69 9.73 -10.13
CA GLN A 172 6.07 10.39 -11.39
C GLN A 172 7.60 10.44 -11.56
N LEU A 173 8.36 10.73 -10.48
CA LEU A 173 9.81 10.63 -10.50
C LEU A 173 10.30 9.24 -10.92
N MET A 174 9.73 8.19 -10.33
CA MET A 174 10.03 6.82 -10.70
C MET A 174 9.73 6.53 -12.18
N ARG A 175 8.60 7.03 -12.70
CA ARG A 175 8.24 6.89 -14.13
C ARG A 175 9.14 7.68 -15.06
N PHE A 176 9.81 8.70 -14.58
CA PHE A 176 10.85 9.43 -15.32
C PHE A 176 12.20 8.68 -15.36
N GLY A 177 12.31 7.54 -14.66
CA GLY A 177 13.58 6.82 -14.51
C GLY A 177 14.54 7.48 -13.51
N SER A 178 14.03 8.38 -12.67
CA SER A 178 14.79 9.09 -11.64
C SER A 178 14.67 8.38 -10.28
N MET A 179 15.49 8.79 -9.32
CA MET A 179 15.38 8.33 -7.93
C MET A 179 14.03 8.76 -7.34
N ALA A 180 13.34 7.83 -6.67
CA ALA A 180 12.07 8.08 -6.02
C ALA A 180 12.25 8.62 -4.60
N GLY A 181 11.52 9.69 -4.27
CA GLY A 181 11.48 10.31 -2.95
C GLY A 181 10.37 11.36 -2.88
N CYS A 182 10.22 12.02 -1.74
CA CYS A 182 9.14 12.97 -1.55
C CYS A 182 9.45 14.33 -2.20
N VAL A 183 8.82 14.61 -3.33
CA VAL A 183 8.95 15.90 -4.04
C VAL A 183 8.43 17.10 -3.23
N ILE A 184 7.57 16.88 -2.25
CA ILE A 184 6.95 17.98 -1.47
C ILE A 184 7.76 18.30 -0.21
N ARG A 185 8.43 17.30 0.38
CA ARG A 185 9.08 17.44 1.70
C ARG A 185 10.61 17.48 1.61
N ASP A 186 11.18 17.06 0.49
CA ASP A 186 12.63 17.00 0.32
C ASP A 186 13.09 17.83 -0.87
N PRO A 187 13.92 18.87 -0.64
CA PRO A 187 14.38 19.80 -1.68
C PRO A 187 15.22 19.10 -2.78
N VAL A 188 15.90 17.99 -2.48
CA VAL A 188 16.64 17.21 -3.49
C VAL A 188 15.68 16.66 -4.53
N TYR A 189 14.60 15.99 -4.07
CA TYR A 189 13.60 15.42 -4.97
C TYR A 189 12.70 16.47 -5.63
N THR A 190 12.48 17.62 -4.99
CA THR A 190 11.83 18.78 -5.62
C THR A 190 12.60 19.22 -6.84
N ARG A 191 13.93 19.41 -6.72
CA ARG A 191 14.81 19.80 -7.83
C ARG A 191 14.83 18.76 -8.93
N LEU A 192 15.04 17.47 -8.60
CA LEU A 192 15.01 16.38 -9.57
C LEU A 192 13.69 16.32 -10.35
N TYR A 193 12.58 16.58 -9.68
CA TYR A 193 11.27 16.62 -10.33
C TYR A 193 11.17 17.75 -11.34
N GLN A 194 11.58 18.96 -10.97
CA GLN A 194 11.58 20.13 -11.85
C GLN A 194 12.48 19.91 -13.09
N GLU A 195 13.68 19.38 -12.90
CA GLU A 195 14.60 19.05 -13.99
C GLU A 195 13.99 18.05 -14.99
N ASN A 196 13.31 17.02 -14.50
CA ASN A 196 12.65 16.01 -15.35
C ASN A 196 11.42 16.56 -16.08
N VAL A 197 10.60 17.41 -15.45
CA VAL A 197 9.46 18.08 -16.09
C VAL A 197 9.96 18.98 -17.22
N ASN A 198 10.91 19.89 -16.91
CA ASN A 198 11.47 20.85 -17.87
C ASN A 198 12.15 20.13 -19.07
N SER A 199 12.77 18.97 -18.83
CA SER A 199 13.42 18.20 -19.90
C SER A 199 12.42 17.57 -20.87
N LYS A 200 11.21 17.24 -20.42
CA LYS A 200 10.12 16.70 -21.27
C LYS A 200 9.45 17.79 -22.08
N GLU A 201 9.22 18.97 -21.50
CA GLU A 201 8.64 20.11 -22.21
C GLU A 201 9.52 20.57 -23.37
N LYS A 202 10.84 20.41 -23.27
CA LYS A 202 11.79 20.72 -24.35
C LYS A 202 11.87 19.68 -25.49
N ARG A 203 11.20 18.53 -25.32
CA ARG A 203 11.20 17.43 -26.33
C ARG A 203 9.89 17.33 -27.12
N VAL A 204 8.92 18.22 -26.83
CA VAL A 204 7.68 18.43 -27.57
C VAL A 204 7.80 19.68 -28.44
#